data_bc8f5d5ad3b0c02ee48bba4059c3ffd6
#
_entry.id   bc8f5d5ad3b0c02ee48bba4059c3ffd6
#
_cell.length_a   1.000
_cell.length_b   1.000
_cell.length_c   1.000
_cell.angle_alpha   90.00
_cell.angle_beta   90.00
_cell.angle_gamma   90.00
#
_symmetry.space_group_name_H-M   'P 1'
#
loop_
_entity.id
_entity.type
_entity.pdbx_description
1 polymer ?
#
loop_
_entity_poly.entity_id
_entity_poly.type
_entity_poly.pdbx_seq_one_letter_code
_entity_poly.pdbx_strand_id
1 'polypeptide(L)'
;MYKASDKICDLMSHEEDAIQIISRFGLELGVGEQTIEQVCATHGVHTATFLAVVNYKVFHQSVSLEEIDLPTLQRYLKNAHTYFLDFRLPRLRRALVEAILPADPTTQIPRLILRCYDEFVEEIRTHIEHEDKGLFYICVIWDYLLQYTRQECHSPFLS
;
A
#
# COMPACT_ATOMS: atom_id res chain seq x y z
N MET A 1 -12.69 -15.90 -2.87
CA MET A 1 -11.25 -15.72 -2.85
C MET A 1 -10.77 -15.55 -4.29
N TYR A 2 -10.12 -14.44 -4.57
CA TYR A 2 -9.66 -14.09 -5.91
C TYR A 2 -8.45 -14.91 -6.34
N LYS A 3 -8.40 -15.26 -7.62
CA LYS A 3 -7.35 -16.06 -8.27
C LYS A 3 -6.75 -15.28 -9.45
N ALA A 4 -5.59 -15.70 -9.90
CA ALA A 4 -4.88 -15.11 -11.05
C ALA A 4 -5.71 -15.07 -12.34
N SER A 5 -6.56 -16.09 -12.55
CA SER A 5 -7.45 -16.23 -13.71
C SER A 5 -8.72 -15.37 -13.65
N ASP A 6 -9.03 -14.77 -12.50
CA ASP A 6 -10.23 -13.96 -12.34
C ASP A 6 -10.05 -12.61 -13.05
N LYS A 7 -11.15 -12.05 -13.56
CA LYS A 7 -11.11 -10.75 -14.23
C LYS A 7 -10.95 -9.62 -13.20
N ILE A 8 -10.12 -8.63 -13.53
CA ILE A 8 -9.92 -7.49 -12.65
C ILE A 8 -11.18 -6.62 -12.54
N CYS A 9 -12.01 -6.59 -13.56
CA CYS A 9 -13.30 -5.89 -13.53
C CYS A 9 -14.26 -6.50 -12.50
N ASP A 10 -14.23 -7.82 -12.28
CA ASP A 10 -15.06 -8.47 -11.26
C ASP A 10 -14.62 -8.04 -9.86
N LEU A 11 -13.31 -7.98 -9.61
CA LEU A 11 -12.77 -7.43 -8.35
C LEU A 11 -13.24 -5.98 -8.13
N MET A 12 -13.16 -5.13 -9.16
CA MET A 12 -13.58 -3.73 -9.08
C MET A 12 -15.09 -3.56 -8.84
N SER A 13 -15.90 -4.49 -9.33
CA SER A 13 -17.37 -4.43 -9.24
C SER A 13 -17.90 -4.91 -7.90
N HIS A 14 -17.19 -5.80 -7.23
CA HIS A 14 -17.65 -6.43 -6.00
C HIS A 14 -17.03 -5.85 -4.73
N GLU A 15 -15.86 -5.18 -4.84
CA GLU A 15 -15.11 -4.72 -3.67
C GLU A 15 -14.93 -3.20 -3.69
N GLU A 16 -15.46 -2.53 -2.69
CA GLU A 16 -15.38 -1.05 -2.58
C GLU A 16 -13.94 -0.53 -2.53
N ASP A 17 -13.04 -1.27 -1.88
CA ASP A 17 -11.63 -0.91 -1.73
C ASP A 17 -10.75 -1.30 -2.94
N ALA A 18 -11.30 -2.03 -3.92
CA ALA A 18 -10.53 -2.56 -5.05
C ALA A 18 -9.79 -1.46 -5.82
N ILE A 19 -10.44 -0.35 -6.10
CA ILE A 19 -9.85 0.78 -6.83
C ILE A 19 -8.62 1.33 -6.09
N GLN A 20 -8.69 1.43 -4.75
CA GLN A 20 -7.57 1.90 -3.96
C GLN A 20 -6.40 0.90 -3.97
N ILE A 21 -6.68 -0.39 -3.88
CA ILE A 21 -5.66 -1.43 -3.94
C ILE A 21 -4.97 -1.43 -5.30
N ILE A 22 -5.75 -1.42 -6.39
CA ILE A 22 -5.28 -1.39 -7.77
C ILE A 22 -4.38 -0.16 -8.01
N SER A 23 -4.84 1.02 -7.61
CA SER A 23 -4.08 2.28 -7.73
C SER A 23 -2.76 2.24 -6.94
N ARG A 24 -2.74 1.67 -5.73
CA ARG A 24 -1.53 1.55 -4.91
C ARG A 24 -0.49 0.60 -5.51
N PHE A 25 -0.92 -0.41 -6.25
CA PHE A 25 0.00 -1.24 -7.04
C PHE A 25 0.49 -0.54 -8.32
N GLY A 26 -0.02 0.65 -8.64
CA GLY A 26 0.31 1.39 -9.87
C GLY A 26 -0.32 0.77 -11.11
N LEU A 27 -1.41 0.00 -10.96
CA LEU A 27 -2.15 -0.56 -12.07
C LEU A 27 -3.11 0.51 -12.63
N GLU A 28 -3.16 0.60 -13.95
CA GLU A 28 -4.05 1.53 -14.64
C GLU A 28 -5.50 1.02 -14.61
N LEU A 29 -6.44 1.98 -14.56
CA LEU A 29 -7.86 1.67 -14.71
C LEU A 29 -8.21 1.57 -16.20
N GLY A 30 -9.21 0.76 -16.55
CA GLY A 30 -9.62 0.58 -17.94
C GLY A 30 -9.03 -0.64 -18.63
N VAL A 31 -8.52 -1.58 -17.84
CA VAL A 31 -7.93 -2.85 -18.31
C VAL A 31 -8.93 -3.84 -18.91
N GLY A 32 -10.22 -3.49 -18.99
CA GLY A 32 -11.25 -4.25 -19.65
C GLY A 32 -11.46 -5.64 -19.04
N GLU A 33 -11.54 -6.65 -19.90
CA GLU A 33 -11.80 -8.06 -19.57
C GLU A 33 -10.52 -8.86 -19.19
N GLN A 34 -9.40 -8.16 -18.96
CA GLN A 34 -8.13 -8.83 -18.66
C GLN A 34 -8.18 -9.53 -17.30
N THR A 35 -7.45 -10.63 -17.20
CA THR A 35 -7.28 -11.35 -15.93
C THR A 35 -6.32 -10.60 -15.03
N ILE A 36 -6.41 -10.83 -13.71
CA ILE A 36 -5.50 -10.27 -12.72
C ILE A 36 -4.04 -10.55 -13.09
N GLU A 37 -3.72 -11.78 -13.53
CA GLU A 37 -2.39 -12.17 -13.97
C GLU A 37 -1.89 -11.34 -15.15
N GLN A 38 -2.73 -11.15 -16.17
CA GLN A 38 -2.38 -10.38 -17.37
C GLN A 38 -2.09 -8.92 -17.01
N VAL A 39 -2.93 -8.30 -16.18
CA VAL A 39 -2.73 -6.91 -15.74
C VAL A 39 -1.48 -6.79 -14.90
N CYS A 40 -1.26 -7.68 -13.95
CA CYS A 40 -0.05 -7.69 -13.13
C CYS A 40 1.21 -7.84 -13.98
N ALA A 41 1.22 -8.77 -14.93
CA ALA A 41 2.36 -8.99 -15.84
C ALA A 41 2.68 -7.76 -16.68
N THR A 42 1.65 -7.08 -17.24
CA THR A 42 1.81 -5.88 -18.05
C THR A 42 2.48 -4.74 -17.27
N HIS A 43 2.19 -4.61 -15.98
CA HIS A 43 2.68 -3.53 -15.12
C HIS A 43 3.88 -3.94 -14.24
N GLY A 44 4.44 -5.13 -14.43
CA GLY A 44 5.56 -5.62 -13.63
C GLY A 44 5.23 -5.74 -12.14
N VAL A 45 4.00 -6.18 -11.82
CA VAL A 45 3.53 -6.44 -10.47
C VAL A 45 3.55 -7.94 -10.22
N HIS A 46 4.11 -8.37 -9.08
CA HIS A 46 4.11 -9.78 -8.71
C HIS A 46 2.70 -10.24 -8.35
N THR A 47 2.13 -11.13 -9.16
CA THR A 47 0.72 -11.54 -9.08
C THR A 47 0.36 -12.17 -7.74
N ALA A 48 1.23 -13.02 -7.17
CA ALA A 48 0.95 -13.63 -5.88
C ALA A 48 0.89 -12.56 -4.75
N THR A 49 1.80 -11.58 -4.76
CA THR A 49 1.77 -10.47 -3.80
C THR A 49 0.51 -9.60 -3.94
N PHE A 50 0.09 -9.32 -5.19
CA PHE A 50 -1.17 -8.62 -5.43
C PHE A 50 -2.36 -9.38 -4.84
N LEU A 51 -2.48 -10.67 -5.15
CA LEU A 51 -3.54 -11.54 -4.65
C LEU A 51 -3.51 -11.70 -3.13
N ALA A 52 -2.32 -11.78 -2.54
CA ALA A 52 -2.15 -11.83 -1.10
C ALA A 52 -2.75 -10.59 -0.42
N VAL A 53 -2.44 -9.39 -0.92
CA VAL A 53 -2.99 -8.13 -0.39
C VAL A 53 -4.50 -8.05 -0.59
N VAL A 54 -5.00 -8.39 -1.79
CA VAL A 54 -6.45 -8.38 -2.08
C VAL A 54 -7.19 -9.35 -1.17
N ASN A 55 -6.76 -10.61 -1.11
CA ASN A 55 -7.44 -11.64 -0.33
C ASN A 55 -7.36 -11.38 1.18
N TYR A 56 -6.24 -10.82 1.66
CA TYR A 56 -6.14 -10.37 3.05
C TYR A 56 -7.14 -9.24 3.35
N LYS A 57 -7.24 -8.24 2.48
CA LYS A 57 -8.14 -7.09 2.69
C LYS A 57 -9.61 -7.49 2.65
N VAL A 58 -9.99 -8.35 1.71
CA VAL A 58 -11.39 -8.73 1.46
C VAL A 58 -11.86 -9.85 2.39
N PHE A 59 -11.03 -10.87 2.58
CA PHE A 59 -11.42 -12.09 3.30
C PHE A 59 -10.70 -12.28 4.63
N HIS A 60 -9.82 -11.34 5.04
CA HIS A 60 -8.97 -11.44 6.25
C HIS A 60 -8.16 -12.74 6.31
N GLN A 61 -7.79 -13.24 5.14
CA GLN A 61 -7.06 -14.50 5.05
C GLN A 61 -5.60 -14.31 5.37
N SER A 62 -5.03 -15.22 6.17
CA SER A 62 -3.59 -15.25 6.42
C SER A 62 -2.83 -15.54 5.13
N VAL A 63 -1.72 -14.83 4.95
CA VAL A 63 -0.86 -14.92 3.76
C VAL A 63 0.41 -15.65 4.14
N SER A 64 0.89 -16.54 3.25
CA SER A 64 2.23 -17.10 3.38
C SER A 64 3.28 -16.06 3.01
N LEU A 65 4.22 -15.80 3.92
CA LEU A 65 5.31 -14.86 3.67
C LEU A 65 6.23 -15.29 2.52
N GLU A 66 6.28 -16.59 2.22
CA GLU A 66 7.10 -17.15 1.15
C GLU A 66 6.61 -16.75 -0.26
N GLU A 67 5.34 -16.37 -0.38
CA GLU A 67 4.73 -15.94 -1.64
C GLU A 67 4.83 -14.44 -1.88
N ILE A 68 5.38 -13.68 -0.93
CA ILE A 68 5.46 -12.23 -1.00
C ILE A 68 6.76 -11.79 -1.66
N ASP A 69 6.62 -11.06 -2.79
CA ASP A 69 7.71 -10.29 -3.38
C ASP A 69 7.87 -8.96 -2.62
N LEU A 70 8.95 -8.84 -1.85
CA LEU A 70 9.19 -7.67 -1.01
C LEU A 70 9.29 -6.36 -1.80
N PRO A 71 9.98 -6.29 -2.96
CA PRO A 71 10.00 -5.07 -3.79
C PRO A 71 8.60 -4.61 -4.23
N THR A 72 7.75 -5.54 -4.63
CA THR A 72 6.36 -5.23 -5.01
C THR A 72 5.55 -4.72 -3.83
N LEU A 73 5.66 -5.37 -2.66
CA LEU A 73 4.98 -4.94 -1.45
C LEU A 73 5.48 -3.56 -0.99
N GLN A 74 6.78 -3.32 -1.04
CA GLN A 74 7.37 -2.03 -0.70
C GLN A 74 6.82 -0.89 -1.59
N ARG A 75 6.74 -1.12 -2.91
CA ARG A 75 6.15 -0.15 -3.85
C ARG A 75 4.69 0.15 -3.51
N TYR A 76 3.91 -0.88 -3.21
CA TYR A 76 2.52 -0.74 -2.77
C TYR A 76 2.42 0.13 -1.50
N LEU A 77 3.26 -0.10 -0.50
CA LEU A 77 3.26 0.65 0.75
C LEU A 77 3.67 2.12 0.53
N LYS A 78 4.71 2.37 -0.26
CA LYS A 78 5.13 3.75 -0.61
C LYS A 78 4.03 4.52 -1.33
N ASN A 79 3.33 3.89 -2.27
CA ASN A 79 2.19 4.51 -2.94
C ASN A 79 1.02 4.76 -1.97
N ALA A 80 0.82 3.86 -0.99
CA ALA A 80 -0.16 4.06 0.07
C ALA A 80 0.21 5.25 0.98
N HIS A 81 1.49 5.42 1.34
CA HIS A 81 2.02 6.55 2.09
C HIS A 81 1.80 7.88 1.35
N THR A 82 2.18 7.94 0.08
CA THR A 82 1.95 9.11 -0.77
C THR A 82 0.47 9.48 -0.83
N TYR A 83 -0.41 8.51 -1.10
CA TYR A 83 -1.84 8.75 -1.12
C TYR A 83 -2.37 9.28 0.22
N PHE A 84 -1.88 8.73 1.33
CA PHE A 84 -2.31 9.12 2.67
C PHE A 84 -1.87 10.55 3.00
N LEU A 85 -0.59 10.87 2.77
CA LEU A 85 -0.01 12.18 3.07
C LEU A 85 -0.55 13.30 2.16
N ASP A 86 -0.69 13.02 0.85
CA ASP A 86 -0.96 14.06 -0.14
C ASP A 86 -2.46 14.24 -0.42
N PHE A 87 -3.29 13.22 -0.13
CA PHE A 87 -4.73 13.27 -0.41
C PHE A 87 -5.61 13.10 0.82
N ARG A 88 -5.39 12.06 1.62
CA ARG A 88 -6.28 11.74 2.75
C ARG A 88 -6.16 12.75 3.87
N LEU A 89 -4.96 13.05 4.33
CA LEU A 89 -4.75 14.01 5.42
C LEU A 89 -5.16 15.43 5.01
N PRO A 90 -4.78 16.02 3.86
CA PRO A 90 -5.27 17.33 3.47
C PRO A 90 -6.79 17.42 3.31
N ARG A 91 -7.43 16.34 2.80
CA ARG A 91 -8.89 16.27 2.69
C ARG A 91 -9.55 16.25 4.07
N LEU A 92 -9.02 15.48 5.01
CA LEU A 92 -9.52 15.42 6.38
C LEU A 92 -9.37 16.79 7.07
N ARG A 93 -8.23 17.47 6.87
CA ARG A 93 -8.03 18.83 7.40
C ARG A 93 -9.08 19.81 6.89
N ARG A 94 -9.39 19.77 5.60
CA ARG A 94 -10.44 20.62 5.01
C ARG A 94 -11.81 20.34 5.63
N ALA A 95 -12.19 19.07 5.73
CA ALA A 95 -13.46 18.68 6.36
C ALA A 95 -13.52 19.12 7.83
N LEU A 96 -12.38 19.03 8.55
CA LEU A 96 -12.28 19.50 9.94
C LEU A 96 -12.47 21.03 10.03
N VAL A 97 -11.84 21.80 9.16
CA VAL A 97 -12.02 23.27 9.07
C VAL A 97 -13.48 23.60 8.79
N GLU A 98 -14.10 22.95 7.82
CA GLU A 98 -15.52 23.17 7.46
C GLU A 98 -16.45 22.84 8.63
N ALA A 99 -16.17 21.79 9.39
CA ALA A 99 -16.96 21.41 10.57
C ALA A 99 -16.80 22.41 11.74
N ILE A 100 -15.67 23.09 11.81
CA ILE A 100 -15.35 24.04 12.91
C ILE A 100 -15.83 25.46 12.55
N LEU A 101 -15.92 25.84 11.28
CA LEU A 101 -16.31 27.19 10.83
C LEU A 101 -17.56 27.75 11.51
N PRO A 102 -18.63 26.95 11.80
CA PRO A 102 -19.82 27.44 12.47
C PRO A 102 -19.65 27.72 13.98
N ALA A 103 -18.49 27.34 14.55
CA ALA A 103 -18.26 27.51 15.98
C ALA A 103 -18.13 29.01 16.39
N ASP A 104 -18.50 29.32 17.62
CA ASP A 104 -18.36 30.64 18.18
C ASP A 104 -16.88 31.10 18.12
N PRO A 105 -16.59 32.22 17.42
CA PRO A 105 -15.22 32.72 17.26
C PRO A 105 -14.54 33.13 18.57
N THR A 106 -15.29 33.27 19.66
CA THR A 106 -14.74 33.56 21.01
C THR A 106 -14.13 32.35 21.68
N THR A 107 -14.48 31.15 21.23
CA THR A 107 -13.94 29.91 21.81
C THR A 107 -12.56 29.56 21.23
N GLN A 108 -11.64 29.08 22.08
CA GLN A 108 -10.30 28.64 21.65
C GLN A 108 -10.30 27.19 21.15
N ILE A 109 -11.38 26.43 21.38
CA ILE A 109 -11.47 25.00 21.09
C ILE A 109 -11.19 24.68 19.60
N PRO A 110 -11.78 25.40 18.61
CA PRO A 110 -11.52 25.16 17.19
C PRO A 110 -10.04 25.27 16.83
N ARG A 111 -9.36 26.29 17.36
CA ARG A 111 -7.93 26.49 17.10
C ARG A 111 -7.07 25.40 17.72
N LEU A 112 -7.45 24.93 18.91
CA LEU A 112 -6.74 23.84 19.59
C LEU A 112 -6.88 22.53 18.80
N ILE A 113 -8.08 22.21 18.31
CA ILE A 113 -8.34 21.02 17.49
C ILE A 113 -7.48 21.03 16.22
N LEU A 114 -7.45 22.15 15.50
CA LEU A 114 -6.63 22.27 14.27
C LEU A 114 -5.14 22.12 14.57
N ARG A 115 -4.68 22.74 15.66
CA ARG A 115 -3.29 22.62 16.07
C ARG A 115 -2.92 21.17 16.42
N CYS A 116 -3.73 20.48 17.21
CA CYS A 116 -3.51 19.07 17.53
C CYS A 116 -3.50 18.20 16.26
N TYR A 117 -4.39 18.52 15.30
CA TYR A 117 -4.39 17.84 14.02
C TYR A 117 -3.10 18.07 13.22
N ASP A 118 -2.65 19.32 13.13
CA ASP A 118 -1.44 19.67 12.39
C ASP A 118 -0.18 19.05 13.04
N GLU A 119 -0.09 19.02 14.38
CA GLU A 119 0.96 18.32 15.13
C GLU A 119 0.93 16.79 14.85
N PHE A 120 -0.23 16.18 14.88
CA PHE A 120 -0.41 14.76 14.54
C PHE A 120 0.02 14.43 13.10
N VAL A 121 -0.31 15.30 12.12
CA VAL A 121 0.12 15.11 10.73
C VAL A 121 1.63 15.14 10.60
N GLU A 122 2.32 16.03 11.33
CA GLU A 122 3.77 16.14 11.30
C GLU A 122 4.46 14.91 11.93
N GLU A 123 3.90 14.37 13.01
CA GLU A 123 4.37 13.12 13.62
C GLU A 123 4.24 11.94 12.64
N ILE A 124 3.09 11.81 11.97
CA ILE A 124 2.86 10.78 10.96
C ILE A 124 3.84 10.92 9.79
N ARG A 125 4.06 12.15 9.30
CA ARG A 125 5.01 12.40 8.21
C ARG A 125 6.41 11.94 8.58
N THR A 126 6.87 12.30 9.77
CA THR A 126 8.17 11.89 10.30
C THR A 126 8.28 10.38 10.42
N HIS A 127 7.23 9.72 10.91
CA HIS A 127 7.17 8.26 11.02
C HIS A 127 7.28 7.57 9.66
N ILE A 128 6.47 7.99 8.69
CA ILE A 128 6.48 7.46 7.32
C ILE A 128 7.83 7.69 6.64
N GLU A 129 8.45 8.86 6.83
CA GLU A 129 9.79 9.12 6.28
C GLU A 129 10.86 8.17 6.86
N HIS A 130 10.77 7.84 8.14
CA HIS A 130 11.66 6.86 8.75
C HIS A 130 11.43 5.44 8.18
N GLU A 131 10.19 5.04 7.96
CA GLU A 131 9.88 3.76 7.33
C GLU A 131 10.40 3.71 5.89
N ASP A 132 10.14 4.74 5.08
CA ASP A 132 10.55 4.79 3.69
C ASP A 132 12.07 4.80 3.50
N LYS A 133 12.81 5.44 4.42
CA LYS A 133 14.28 5.56 4.35
C LYS A 133 15.01 4.41 5.05
N GLY A 134 14.42 3.84 6.10
CA GLY A 134 15.09 2.88 7.00
C GLY A 134 14.60 1.45 6.81
N LEU A 135 13.38 1.17 7.25
CA LEU A 135 12.87 -0.21 7.30
C LEU A 135 12.78 -0.87 5.92
N PHE A 136 12.28 -0.13 4.91
CA PHE A 136 12.19 -0.67 3.56
C PHE A 136 13.55 -0.94 2.94
N TYR A 137 14.56 -0.12 3.23
CA TYR A 137 15.92 -0.35 2.76
C TYR A 137 16.53 -1.61 3.39
N ILE A 138 16.32 -1.81 4.69
CA ILE A 138 16.77 -3.02 5.41
C ILE A 138 16.07 -4.27 4.87
N CYS A 139 14.77 -4.23 4.61
CA CYS A 139 14.03 -5.35 4.04
C CYS A 139 14.56 -5.76 2.64
N VAL A 140 14.87 -4.79 1.78
CA VAL A 140 15.42 -5.06 0.45
C VAL A 140 16.83 -5.68 0.54
N ILE A 141 17.68 -5.15 1.41
CA ILE A 141 19.02 -5.73 1.63
C ILE A 141 18.90 -7.16 2.18
N TRP A 142 17.99 -7.39 3.12
CA TRP A 142 17.78 -8.70 3.71
C TRP A 142 17.28 -9.72 2.68
N ASP A 143 16.34 -9.33 1.83
CA ASP A 143 15.86 -10.17 0.73
C ASP A 143 16.98 -10.51 -0.26
N TYR A 144 17.78 -9.51 -0.65
CA TYR A 144 18.95 -9.72 -1.51
C TYR A 144 19.96 -10.69 -0.89
N LEU A 145 20.26 -10.56 0.39
CA LEU A 145 21.17 -11.47 1.11
C LEU A 145 20.62 -12.89 1.18
N LEU A 146 19.31 -13.04 1.42
CA LEU A 146 18.66 -14.36 1.44
C LEU A 146 18.69 -15.05 0.06
N GLN A 147 18.49 -14.31 -1.01
CA GLN A 147 18.58 -14.82 -2.37
C GLN A 147 20.02 -15.24 -2.71
N TYR A 148 20.99 -14.43 -2.31
CA TYR A 148 22.41 -14.73 -2.52
C TYR A 148 22.86 -16.01 -1.79
N THR A 149 22.47 -16.18 -0.53
CA THR A 149 22.79 -17.38 0.25
C THR A 149 22.10 -18.64 -0.28
N ARG A 150 20.89 -18.53 -0.85
CA ARG A 150 20.21 -19.66 -1.51
C ARG A 150 20.93 -20.11 -2.78
N GLN A 151 21.50 -19.19 -3.56
CA GLN A 151 22.25 -19.53 -4.77
C GLN A 151 23.57 -20.25 -4.46
N GLU A 152 24.27 -19.92 -3.40
CA GLU A 152 25.51 -20.58 -3.01
C GLU A 152 25.28 -22.04 -2.53
N CYS A 153 24.11 -22.32 -1.94
CA CYS A 153 23.74 -23.67 -1.52
C CYS A 153 23.41 -24.62 -2.69
N HIS A 154 23.26 -24.11 -3.91
CA HIS A 154 22.97 -24.89 -5.12
C HIS A 154 24.17 -25.01 -6.07
N SER A 155 25.35 -24.57 -5.67
CA SER A 155 26.56 -24.78 -6.48
C SER A 155 27.02 -26.24 -6.35
N PRO A 156 27.04 -27.02 -7.44
CA PRO A 156 27.47 -28.41 -7.41
C PRO A 156 29.01 -28.49 -7.51
N PHE A 157 29.71 -28.04 -6.47
CA PHE A 157 31.12 -28.32 -6.32
C PHE A 157 31.34 -29.19 -5.09
N LEU A 158 31.06 -30.50 -5.25
CA LEU A 158 31.66 -31.61 -4.51
C LEU A 158 31.43 -32.89 -5.34
N SER A 159 32.27 -33.10 -6.31
CA SER A 159 32.55 -34.42 -6.86
C SER A 159 34.06 -34.64 -6.81
#